data_f2235dc741ccd408f5f3301d91a684c5
#
_entry.id   f2235dc741ccd408f5f3301d91a684c5
#
_cell.length_a   1.000
_cell.length_b   1.000
_cell.length_c   1.000
_cell.angle_alpha   90.00
_cell.angle_beta   90.00
_cell.angle_gamma   90.00
#
_symmetry.space_group_name_H-M   'P 1'
#
loop_
_entity.id
_entity.type
_entity.pdbx_description
1 polymer ?
#
loop_
_entity_poly.entity_id
_entity_poly.type
_entity_poly.pdbx_seq_one_letter_code
_entity_poly.pdbx_strand_id
1 'polypeptide(L)'
;MRIDINYLCEEIHRAILNHQILTEGRQTKNRNAAKNYIMQQLGYSESGAMKFIGQLKVKIPSVRLQQEKFLLGVARLFIDGDLSVDDDFKCTNFNQTLKLIASDAHVNEYDNNLNGMSADELINRFAEVRVGELSKRKELMGGKQYNRNNNYTIVPINSYEEATKYAKYNDWCVTYSEKMFDDKTCNGAGRFYFCLRNGFENVPKKAGPNAPLDAYGLSMIAVSITIEGEPNSIICRWNHDNGGSDSVMDDEQLSDLLGVNFYNVFKPYTREELHAKGFILFDEVQEMLDKGMSPTDIFKEIGDFSDGYAKVKLNRKWNFINTNNKLLSDMWYDGVDNFHNGYVRVLLNDKWNFIDTHGKLLSDTWFDAVYDFRNGYAKVKLNDKSNFVDTNGKLLSDTWFDAVYDFCNGNAMVMSGDKYNFINQNGKCISDTWFDDIDFFYNGYAKVMLNGKWNFIDKNGKLISDTWFYEVEYFYNGYARAKVRRKYYYIDTNGKLYVERPK
;
A
#
# COMPACT_ATOMS: atom_id res chain seq x y z
N MET A 1 -39.77 -7.36 29.34
CA MET A 1 -39.71 -6.56 28.12
C MET A 1 -38.63 -7.18 27.24
N ARG A 2 -38.98 -7.95 26.20
CA ARG A 2 -37.99 -8.50 25.23
C ARG A 2 -37.62 -7.38 24.29
N ILE A 3 -36.37 -6.97 24.33
CA ILE A 3 -35.83 -6.03 23.35
C ILE A 3 -35.74 -6.79 22.02
N ASP A 4 -36.41 -6.29 20.99
CA ASP A 4 -36.30 -6.85 19.65
C ASP A 4 -34.92 -6.48 19.08
N ILE A 5 -34.03 -7.48 19.00
CA ILE A 5 -32.65 -7.33 18.55
C ILE A 5 -32.61 -6.85 17.09
N ASN A 6 -33.59 -7.23 16.25
CA ASN A 6 -33.66 -6.79 14.85
C ASN A 6 -33.96 -5.29 14.75
N TYR A 7 -34.86 -4.77 15.56
CA TYR A 7 -35.14 -3.33 15.63
C TYR A 7 -33.91 -2.53 16.10
N LEU A 8 -33.19 -3.04 17.10
CA LEU A 8 -31.95 -2.41 17.59
C LEU A 8 -30.85 -2.39 16.51
N CYS A 9 -30.70 -3.49 15.77
CA CYS A 9 -29.74 -3.58 14.66
C CYS A 9 -30.10 -2.61 13.50
N GLU A 10 -31.39 -2.45 13.15
CA GLU A 10 -31.83 -1.48 12.17
C GLU A 10 -31.57 -0.03 12.59
N GLU A 11 -31.84 0.31 13.86
CA GLU A 11 -31.58 1.65 14.40
C GLU A 11 -30.07 1.97 14.44
N ILE A 12 -29.22 1.00 14.83
CA ILE A 12 -27.77 1.15 14.80
C ILE A 12 -27.28 1.32 13.35
N HIS A 13 -27.81 0.51 12.42
CA HIS A 13 -27.44 0.62 11.00
C HIS A 13 -27.84 1.97 10.41
N ARG A 14 -29.04 2.47 10.76
CA ARG A 14 -29.53 3.79 10.34
C ARG A 14 -28.70 4.93 10.94
N ALA A 15 -28.26 4.81 12.21
CA ALA A 15 -27.40 5.78 12.87
C ALA A 15 -26.01 5.82 12.24
N ILE A 16 -25.41 4.66 11.91
CA ILE A 16 -24.14 4.55 11.21
C ILE A 16 -24.22 5.17 9.82
N LEU A 17 -25.27 4.87 9.05
CA LEU A 17 -25.47 5.41 7.70
C LEU A 17 -25.65 6.94 7.73
N ASN A 18 -26.43 7.47 8.68
CA ASN A 18 -26.61 8.91 8.86
C ASN A 18 -25.30 9.59 9.28
N HIS A 19 -24.49 8.95 10.11
CA HIS A 19 -23.18 9.47 10.50
C HIS A 19 -22.20 9.50 9.32
N GLN A 20 -22.21 8.47 8.47
CA GLN A 20 -21.40 8.43 7.24
C GLN A 20 -21.82 9.53 6.27
N ILE A 21 -23.11 9.70 6.00
CA ILE A 21 -23.61 10.75 5.10
C ILE A 21 -23.27 12.15 5.62
N LEU A 22 -23.38 12.39 6.95
CA LEU A 22 -23.03 13.67 7.57
C LEU A 22 -21.52 13.95 7.52
N THR A 23 -20.68 12.92 7.69
CA THR A 23 -19.21 13.04 7.59
C THR A 23 -18.76 13.29 6.16
N GLU A 24 -19.31 12.59 5.17
CA GLU A 24 -19.00 12.82 3.76
C GLU A 24 -19.39 14.23 3.29
N GLY A 25 -20.56 14.72 3.71
CA GLY A 25 -21.01 16.09 3.40
C GLY A 25 -20.10 17.17 3.99
N ARG A 26 -19.59 16.97 5.22
CA ARG A 26 -18.64 17.89 5.87
C ARG A 26 -17.26 17.85 5.21
N GLN A 27 -16.77 16.66 4.85
CA GLN A 27 -15.50 16.48 4.16
C GLN A 27 -15.51 17.18 2.79
N THR A 28 -16.58 17.04 2.01
CA THR A 28 -16.74 17.71 0.73
C THR A 28 -16.72 19.25 0.87
N LYS A 29 -17.36 19.80 1.91
CA LYS A 29 -17.37 21.23 2.19
C LYS A 29 -15.96 21.76 2.49
N ASN A 30 -15.19 21.08 3.34
CA ASN A 30 -13.84 21.49 3.72
C ASN A 30 -12.87 21.39 2.54
N ARG A 31 -12.97 20.33 1.75
CA ARG A 31 -12.19 20.15 0.52
C ARG A 31 -12.48 21.23 -0.50
N ASN A 32 -13.74 21.61 -0.68
CA ASN A 32 -14.14 22.69 -1.59
C ASN A 32 -13.63 24.07 -1.11
N ALA A 33 -13.63 24.32 0.18
CA ALA A 33 -13.07 25.56 0.74
C ALA A 33 -11.57 25.68 0.45
N ALA A 34 -10.79 24.64 0.73
CA ALA A 34 -9.36 24.59 0.43
C ALA A 34 -9.08 24.69 -1.09
N LYS A 35 -9.84 23.95 -1.91
CA LYS A 35 -9.74 24.01 -3.38
C LYS A 35 -9.95 25.42 -3.91
N ASN A 36 -11.02 26.09 -3.49
CA ASN A 36 -11.34 27.45 -3.94
C ASN A 36 -10.27 28.46 -3.51
N TYR A 37 -9.73 28.32 -2.30
CA TYR A 37 -8.63 29.14 -1.81
C TYR A 37 -7.37 28.98 -2.67
N ILE A 38 -6.97 27.74 -2.98
CA ILE A 38 -5.81 27.45 -3.84
C ILE A 38 -6.00 28.03 -5.24
N MET A 39 -7.19 27.86 -5.84
CA MET A 39 -7.51 28.44 -7.14
C MET A 39 -7.41 29.97 -7.14
N GLN A 40 -7.89 30.62 -6.09
CA GLN A 40 -7.87 32.07 -5.95
C GLN A 40 -6.44 32.62 -5.74
N GLN A 41 -5.63 31.96 -4.91
CA GLN A 41 -4.29 32.49 -4.55
C GLN A 41 -3.22 32.11 -5.60
N LEU A 42 -3.29 30.92 -6.21
CA LEU A 42 -2.27 30.44 -7.15
C LEU A 42 -2.73 30.46 -8.62
N GLY A 43 -3.98 30.84 -8.90
CA GLY A 43 -4.51 30.83 -10.26
C GLY A 43 -4.66 29.42 -10.87
N TYR A 44 -4.66 28.38 -10.06
CA TYR A 44 -4.75 27.00 -10.54
C TYR A 44 -6.14 26.68 -11.10
N SER A 45 -6.19 25.81 -12.11
CA SER A 45 -7.41 25.14 -12.51
C SER A 45 -7.92 24.24 -11.39
N GLU A 46 -9.18 23.81 -11.46
CA GLU A 46 -9.75 22.86 -10.49
C GLU A 46 -8.92 21.58 -10.35
N SER A 47 -8.49 21.01 -11.48
CA SER A 47 -7.61 19.84 -11.51
C SER A 47 -6.25 20.12 -10.86
N GLY A 48 -5.64 21.30 -11.12
CA GLY A 48 -4.39 21.72 -10.49
C GLY A 48 -4.52 21.88 -8.98
N ALA A 49 -5.60 22.51 -8.51
CA ALA A 49 -5.87 22.67 -7.09
C ALA A 49 -6.09 21.32 -6.38
N MET A 50 -6.76 20.37 -7.02
CA MET A 50 -6.93 19.02 -6.47
C MET A 50 -5.62 18.23 -6.40
N LYS A 51 -4.74 18.38 -7.40
CA LYS A 51 -3.39 17.79 -7.37
C LYS A 51 -2.57 18.37 -6.21
N PHE A 52 -2.61 19.69 -6.01
CA PHE A 52 -1.93 20.35 -4.89
C PHE A 52 -2.46 19.86 -3.53
N ILE A 53 -3.78 19.71 -3.36
CA ILE A 53 -4.37 19.11 -2.16
C ILE A 53 -3.84 17.69 -1.94
N GLY A 54 -3.67 16.91 -3.00
CA GLY A 54 -3.06 15.58 -2.94
C GLY A 54 -1.64 15.62 -2.36
N GLN A 55 -0.82 16.57 -2.80
CA GLN A 55 0.55 16.77 -2.28
C GLN A 55 0.54 17.18 -0.81
N LEU A 56 -0.33 18.11 -0.40
CA LEU A 56 -0.48 18.48 1.01
C LEU A 56 -0.82 17.29 1.90
N LYS A 57 -1.71 16.41 1.44
CA LYS A 57 -2.11 15.20 2.15
C LYS A 57 -0.99 14.15 2.24
N VAL A 58 0.00 14.21 1.38
CA VAL A 58 1.22 13.37 1.51
C VAL A 58 2.12 13.93 2.60
N LYS A 59 2.36 15.25 2.60
CA LYS A 59 3.26 15.91 3.56
C LYS A 59 2.66 16.06 4.97
N ILE A 60 1.35 16.22 5.08
CA ILE A 60 0.61 16.31 6.35
C ILE A 60 -0.47 15.21 6.38
N PRO A 61 -0.10 13.95 6.64
CA PRO A 61 -1.03 12.81 6.61
C PRO A 61 -2.25 12.95 7.53
N SER A 62 -2.13 13.69 8.62
CA SER A 62 -3.23 13.91 9.57
C SER A 62 -4.49 14.52 8.93
N VAL A 63 -4.37 15.27 7.82
CA VAL A 63 -5.54 15.82 7.12
C VAL A 63 -6.26 14.82 6.21
N ARG A 64 -5.81 13.55 6.15
CA ARG A 64 -6.42 12.54 5.26
C ARG A 64 -7.73 11.95 5.78
N LEU A 65 -7.82 11.63 7.06
CA LEU A 65 -8.84 10.70 7.57
C LEU A 65 -9.88 11.35 8.49
N GLN A 66 -9.49 12.13 9.48
CA GLN A 66 -10.44 12.69 10.46
C GLN A 66 -10.38 14.22 10.57
N GLN A 67 -9.40 14.84 9.90
CA GLN A 67 -9.02 16.22 10.14
C GLN A 67 -9.08 17.09 8.88
N GLU A 68 -9.84 16.69 7.87
CA GLU A 68 -10.12 17.54 6.69
C GLU A 68 -10.73 18.90 7.08
N LYS A 69 -11.20 19.05 8.33
CA LYS A 69 -11.60 20.34 8.89
C LYS A 69 -10.51 21.41 8.73
N PHE A 70 -9.26 21.03 8.92
CA PHE A 70 -8.11 21.94 8.90
C PHE A 70 -7.41 22.05 7.55
N LEU A 71 -7.93 21.40 6.50
CA LEU A 71 -7.30 21.39 5.17
C LEU A 71 -7.10 22.80 4.59
N LEU A 72 -8.01 23.73 4.86
CA LEU A 72 -7.88 25.14 4.44
C LEU A 72 -6.68 25.82 5.14
N GLY A 73 -6.55 25.67 6.44
CA GLY A 73 -5.43 26.22 7.20
C GLY A 73 -4.09 25.66 6.76
N VAL A 74 -4.02 24.33 6.53
CA VAL A 74 -2.82 23.68 5.98
C VAL A 74 -2.48 24.22 4.59
N ALA A 75 -3.45 24.35 3.70
CA ALA A 75 -3.22 24.93 2.36
C ALA A 75 -2.68 26.37 2.44
N ARG A 76 -3.20 27.19 3.37
CA ARG A 76 -2.72 28.54 3.62
C ARG A 76 -1.25 28.53 4.05
N LEU A 77 -0.87 27.72 5.03
CA LEU A 77 0.52 27.66 5.53
C LEU A 77 1.53 27.30 4.43
N PHE A 78 1.16 26.41 3.50
CA PHE A 78 2.02 26.09 2.34
C PHE A 78 2.07 27.22 1.29
N ILE A 79 0.96 27.95 1.07
CA ILE A 79 0.90 29.05 0.10
C ILE A 79 1.64 30.26 0.63
N ASP A 80 1.52 30.56 1.92
CA ASP A 80 2.19 31.68 2.58
C ASP A 80 3.71 31.43 2.78
N GLY A 81 4.20 30.20 2.46
CA GLY A 81 5.60 29.81 2.61
C GLY A 81 6.01 29.48 4.05
N ASP A 82 5.07 29.39 4.98
CA ASP A 82 5.31 29.00 6.36
C ASP A 82 5.63 27.48 6.50
N LEU A 83 5.06 26.65 5.61
CA LEU A 83 5.45 25.27 5.39
C LEU A 83 5.94 25.08 3.95
N SER A 84 6.95 24.25 3.75
CA SER A 84 7.47 23.90 2.42
C SER A 84 7.44 22.38 2.22
N VAL A 85 7.22 21.94 0.98
CA VAL A 85 7.32 20.52 0.61
C VAL A 85 8.75 19.96 0.78
N ASP A 86 9.75 20.85 0.80
CA ASP A 86 11.16 20.52 0.95
C ASP A 86 11.61 20.53 2.43
N ASP A 87 10.77 21.02 3.36
CA ASP A 87 11.03 21.02 4.80
C ASP A 87 10.25 19.89 5.49
N ASP A 88 10.75 18.68 5.36
CA ASP A 88 10.17 17.50 5.98
C ASP A 88 10.16 17.58 7.52
N PHE A 89 11.16 18.22 8.12
CA PHE A 89 11.24 18.39 9.56
C PHE A 89 10.09 19.27 10.09
N LYS A 90 9.88 20.44 9.49
CA LYS A 90 8.80 21.35 9.91
C LYS A 90 7.43 20.75 9.62
N CYS A 91 7.28 20.06 8.46
CA CYS A 91 6.06 19.33 8.11
C CYS A 91 5.74 18.22 9.11
N THR A 92 6.74 17.44 9.55
CA THR A 92 6.54 16.37 10.53
C THR A 92 6.12 16.91 11.88
N ASN A 93 6.80 17.92 12.40
CA ASN A 93 6.43 18.57 13.66
C ASN A 93 5.03 19.18 13.62
N PHE A 94 4.69 19.84 12.52
CA PHE A 94 3.38 20.43 12.32
C PHE A 94 2.28 19.33 12.23
N ASN A 95 2.55 18.21 11.56
CA ASN A 95 1.62 17.09 11.47
C ASN A 95 1.28 16.51 12.85
N GLN A 96 2.27 16.39 13.73
CA GLN A 96 2.06 15.97 15.12
C GLN A 96 1.23 16.99 15.90
N THR A 97 1.55 18.27 15.76
CA THR A 97 0.77 19.35 16.36
C THR A 97 -0.67 19.34 15.89
N LEU A 98 -0.91 19.09 14.60
CA LEU A 98 -2.25 19.02 14.03
C LEU A 98 -3.05 17.83 14.59
N LYS A 99 -2.43 16.72 14.93
CA LYS A 99 -3.08 15.59 15.63
C LYS A 99 -3.59 16.03 17.02
N LEU A 100 -2.82 16.82 17.74
CA LEU A 100 -3.22 17.35 19.06
C LEU A 100 -4.35 18.37 18.95
N ILE A 101 -4.26 19.30 18.02
CA ILE A 101 -5.33 20.28 17.71
C ILE A 101 -6.65 19.57 17.41
N ALA A 102 -6.58 18.44 16.72
CA ALA A 102 -7.74 17.67 16.28
C ALA A 102 -8.24 16.67 17.30
N SER A 103 -7.59 16.54 18.47
CA SER A 103 -8.10 15.73 19.57
C SER A 103 -9.41 16.30 20.11
N ASP A 104 -10.24 15.44 20.71
CA ASP A 104 -11.54 15.83 21.26
C ASP A 104 -11.45 16.98 22.28
N ALA A 105 -10.29 17.12 22.93
CA ALA A 105 -10.04 18.19 23.90
C ALA A 105 -9.86 19.57 23.27
N HIS A 106 -9.31 19.65 22.05
CA HIS A 106 -8.88 20.91 21.44
C HIS A 106 -9.54 21.22 20.11
N VAL A 107 -10.24 20.27 19.49
CA VAL A 107 -10.78 20.40 18.12
C VAL A 107 -11.73 21.60 17.95
N ASN A 108 -12.40 22.02 19.03
CA ASN A 108 -13.35 23.13 19.01
C ASN A 108 -12.69 24.51 19.27
N GLU A 109 -11.43 24.55 19.66
CA GLU A 109 -10.67 25.79 19.90
C GLU A 109 -10.19 26.44 18.61
N TYR A 110 -10.16 25.68 17.51
CA TYR A 110 -9.64 26.10 16.22
C TYR A 110 -10.70 26.06 15.13
N ASP A 111 -10.71 27.09 14.29
CA ASP A 111 -11.50 27.11 13.08
C ASP A 111 -10.83 26.30 11.94
N ASN A 112 -11.45 26.26 10.76
CA ASN A 112 -10.92 25.56 9.60
C ASN A 112 -9.65 26.20 9.00
N ASN A 113 -9.30 27.44 9.40
CA ASN A 113 -8.11 28.17 9.02
C ASN A 113 -7.05 28.21 10.14
N LEU A 114 -7.17 27.38 11.15
CA LEU A 114 -6.27 27.31 12.30
C LEU A 114 -6.09 28.68 12.98
N ASN A 115 -7.16 29.44 13.10
CA ASN A 115 -7.23 30.77 13.69
C ASN A 115 -6.24 31.79 13.06
N GLY A 116 -5.79 31.51 11.82
CA GLY A 116 -4.80 32.36 11.12
C GLY A 116 -3.38 32.29 11.66
N MET A 117 -3.08 31.37 12.59
CA MET A 117 -1.75 31.22 13.19
C MET A 117 -0.74 30.60 12.19
N SER A 118 0.55 30.90 12.41
CA SER A 118 1.66 30.26 11.68
C SER A 118 1.92 28.82 12.19
N ALA A 119 2.67 28.03 11.42
CA ALA A 119 3.06 26.69 11.84
C ALA A 119 3.91 26.71 13.12
N ASP A 120 4.84 27.65 13.22
CA ASP A 120 5.73 27.80 14.38
C ASP A 120 4.95 28.20 15.66
N GLU A 121 3.99 29.13 15.54
CA GLU A 121 3.12 29.49 16.66
C GLU A 121 2.31 28.31 17.16
N LEU A 122 1.75 27.50 16.24
CA LEU A 122 0.99 26.29 16.60
C LEU A 122 1.90 25.23 17.22
N ILE A 123 3.07 24.97 16.64
CA ILE A 123 4.04 23.99 17.15
C ILE A 123 4.48 24.40 18.57
N ASN A 124 4.83 25.67 18.79
CA ASN A 124 5.28 26.15 20.10
C ASN A 124 4.17 26.11 21.14
N ARG A 125 2.94 26.50 20.80
CA ARG A 125 1.79 26.47 21.69
C ARG A 125 1.47 25.08 22.21
N PHE A 126 1.65 24.04 21.37
CA PHE A 126 1.40 22.66 21.75
C PHE A 126 2.63 21.90 22.28
N ALA A 127 3.79 22.53 22.31
CA ALA A 127 5.00 21.90 22.85
C ALA A 127 4.82 21.48 24.34
N GLU A 128 4.20 22.30 25.16
CA GLU A 128 3.92 22.01 26.55
C GLU A 128 2.78 20.99 26.74
N VAL A 129 1.76 21.05 25.89
CA VAL A 129 0.63 20.08 25.90
C VAL A 129 1.13 18.68 25.56
N ARG A 130 2.01 18.54 24.56
CA ARG A 130 2.70 17.28 24.25
C ARG A 130 3.41 16.69 25.47
N VAL A 131 4.11 17.53 26.22
CA VAL A 131 4.79 17.14 27.46
C VAL A 131 3.78 16.72 28.53
N GLY A 132 2.65 17.41 28.63
CA GLY A 132 1.58 17.12 29.61
C GLY A 132 0.79 15.85 29.30
N GLU A 133 0.43 15.58 28.05
CA GLU A 133 -0.28 14.35 27.65
C GLU A 133 0.58 13.10 27.81
N LEU A 134 1.87 13.19 27.51
CA LEU A 134 2.84 12.12 27.78
C LEU A 134 2.91 11.79 29.28
N SER A 135 2.76 12.79 30.16
CA SER A 135 2.71 12.59 31.61
C SER A 135 1.41 11.92 32.07
N LYS A 136 0.26 12.29 31.49
CA LYS A 136 -1.06 11.69 31.79
C LYS A 136 -1.19 10.24 31.32
N ARG A 137 -0.66 9.90 30.14
CA ARG A 137 -0.59 8.49 29.69
C ARG A 137 0.24 7.63 30.62
N LYS A 138 1.27 8.19 31.28
CA LYS A 138 2.08 7.51 32.29
C LYS A 138 1.31 7.20 33.57
N GLU A 139 0.43 8.10 34.00
CA GLU A 139 -0.43 7.87 35.19
C GLU A 139 -1.49 6.79 34.94
N LEU A 140 -2.06 6.73 33.76
CA LEU A 140 -3.07 5.73 33.37
C LEU A 140 -2.49 4.31 33.23
N MET A 141 -1.17 4.17 32.98
CA MET A 141 -0.47 2.88 32.81
C MET A 141 0.15 2.34 34.14
N GLY A 142 -0.26 2.81 35.29
CA GLY A 142 0.04 2.17 36.57
C GLY A 142 1.32 2.62 37.26
N GLY A 143 1.52 3.92 37.45
CA GLY A 143 2.21 4.48 38.63
C GLY A 143 3.68 4.16 38.83
N LYS A 144 4.44 3.68 37.86
CA LYS A 144 5.92 3.60 37.95
C LYS A 144 6.55 4.76 37.21
N GLN A 145 7.19 5.65 37.97
CA GLN A 145 7.94 6.78 37.42
C GLN A 145 9.06 6.32 36.52
N TYR A 146 8.91 6.59 35.21
CA TYR A 146 10.04 6.55 34.28
C TYR A 146 10.76 7.88 34.34
N ASN A 147 11.99 7.83 34.86
CA ASN A 147 12.88 8.98 34.82
C ASN A 147 13.29 9.21 33.35
N ARG A 148 12.92 10.35 32.79
CA ARG A 148 13.18 10.77 31.41
C ARG A 148 14.66 10.95 31.05
N ASN A 149 15.57 10.85 32.01
CA ASN A 149 16.97 11.15 31.84
C ASN A 149 17.76 9.83 31.73
N ASN A 150 18.23 9.51 30.52
CA ASN A 150 19.28 8.56 30.20
C ASN A 150 18.98 7.07 30.46
N ASN A 151 17.79 6.59 30.14
CA ASN A 151 17.52 5.15 30.29
C ASN A 151 18.05 4.30 29.13
N TYR A 152 18.46 4.89 28.02
CA TYR A 152 18.97 4.19 26.85
C TYR A 152 20.30 4.79 26.39
N THR A 153 21.19 3.91 25.97
CA THR A 153 22.41 4.26 25.23
C THR A 153 22.22 3.88 23.77
N ILE A 154 22.35 4.85 22.86
CA ILE A 154 22.20 4.66 21.43
C ILE A 154 23.55 4.31 20.84
N VAL A 155 23.69 3.12 20.25
CA VAL A 155 24.92 2.61 19.70
C VAL A 155 24.77 2.40 18.20
N PRO A 156 25.53 3.11 17.35
CA PRO A 156 25.61 2.80 15.95
C PRO A 156 26.29 1.45 15.76
N ILE A 157 25.73 0.61 14.88
CA ILE A 157 26.24 -0.74 14.59
C ILE A 157 26.74 -0.74 13.15
N ASN A 158 28.03 -0.94 12.98
CA ASN A 158 28.68 -0.82 11.68
C ASN A 158 29.04 -2.16 11.05
N SER A 159 28.92 -3.26 11.79
CA SER A 159 29.22 -4.61 11.29
C SER A 159 28.35 -5.68 11.94
N TYR A 160 28.28 -6.82 11.27
CA TYR A 160 27.62 -8.01 11.79
C TYR A 160 28.25 -8.48 13.12
N GLU A 161 29.60 -8.36 13.26
CA GLU A 161 30.30 -8.71 14.50
C GLU A 161 29.87 -7.80 15.66
N GLU A 162 29.73 -6.49 15.42
CA GLU A 162 29.19 -5.57 16.42
C GLU A 162 27.75 -5.92 16.79
N ALA A 163 26.88 -6.20 15.78
CA ALA A 163 25.50 -6.60 16.01
C ALA A 163 25.43 -7.85 16.91
N THR A 164 26.23 -8.87 16.63
CA THR A 164 26.26 -10.11 17.43
C THR A 164 26.81 -9.88 18.84
N LYS A 165 27.78 -8.98 19.02
CA LYS A 165 28.33 -8.63 20.33
C LYS A 165 27.27 -8.00 21.23
N TYR A 166 26.57 -6.99 20.74
CA TYR A 166 25.56 -6.27 21.53
C TYR A 166 24.25 -7.06 21.70
N ALA A 167 23.86 -7.86 20.71
CA ALA A 167 22.65 -8.68 20.76
C ALA A 167 22.90 -10.11 21.26
N LYS A 168 24.02 -10.37 21.94
CA LYS A 168 24.44 -11.70 22.40
C LYS A 168 23.36 -12.49 23.14
N TYR A 169 22.48 -11.78 23.83
CA TYR A 169 21.41 -12.37 24.66
C TYR A 169 20.03 -12.23 24.02
N ASN A 170 19.94 -11.73 22.82
CA ASN A 170 18.70 -11.50 22.10
C ASN A 170 18.64 -12.31 20.79
N ASP A 171 17.49 -12.93 20.53
CA ASP A 171 17.25 -13.78 19.37
C ASP A 171 16.77 -12.92 18.18
N TRP A 172 17.60 -12.04 17.69
CA TRP A 172 17.24 -11.17 16.58
C TRP A 172 17.77 -11.71 15.26
N CYS A 173 16.95 -11.61 14.21
CA CYS A 173 17.31 -12.09 12.88
C CYS A 173 18.62 -11.50 12.35
N VAL A 174 18.93 -10.25 12.72
CA VAL A 174 20.19 -9.57 12.36
C VAL A 174 21.44 -10.23 12.97
N THR A 175 21.28 -11.12 13.95
CA THR A 175 22.38 -11.88 14.57
C THR A 175 22.47 -13.32 14.10
N TYR A 176 21.50 -13.80 13.28
CA TYR A 176 21.52 -15.18 12.77
C TYR A 176 22.49 -15.37 11.61
N SER A 177 22.66 -14.34 10.77
CA SER A 177 23.58 -14.39 9.65
C SER A 177 23.96 -12.98 9.18
N GLU A 178 25.16 -12.86 8.63
CA GLU A 178 25.65 -11.64 7.98
C GLU A 178 24.68 -11.17 6.89
N LYS A 179 24.12 -12.10 6.11
CA LYS A 179 23.12 -11.79 5.09
C LYS A 179 21.89 -11.05 5.65
N MET A 180 21.38 -11.46 6.81
CA MET A 180 20.24 -10.78 7.44
C MET A 180 20.60 -9.42 7.98
N PHE A 181 21.84 -9.25 8.46
CA PHE A 181 22.37 -7.95 8.85
C PHE A 181 22.50 -7.03 7.63
N ASP A 182 23.07 -7.53 6.54
CA ASP A 182 23.18 -6.80 5.27
C ASP A 182 21.81 -6.41 4.72
N ASP A 183 20.81 -7.29 4.86
CA ASP A 183 19.44 -6.99 4.45
C ASP A 183 18.85 -5.80 5.22
N LYS A 184 19.13 -5.68 6.50
CA LYS A 184 18.65 -4.56 7.33
C LYS A 184 19.46 -3.27 7.14
N THR A 185 20.71 -3.39 6.75
CA THR A 185 21.60 -2.24 6.52
C THR A 185 21.70 -1.84 5.05
N CYS A 186 20.85 -2.37 4.16
CA CYS A 186 20.94 -2.14 2.72
C CYS A 186 22.36 -2.41 2.17
N ASN A 187 22.97 -3.54 2.56
CA ASN A 187 24.36 -3.89 2.28
C ASN A 187 25.39 -2.85 2.77
N GLY A 188 25.10 -2.18 3.89
CA GLY A 188 25.98 -1.16 4.48
C GLY A 188 25.74 0.27 3.96
N ALA A 189 24.78 0.48 3.05
CA ALA A 189 24.38 1.82 2.61
C ALA A 189 23.42 2.50 3.61
N GLY A 190 22.66 1.72 4.39
CA GLY A 190 21.83 2.21 5.49
C GLY A 190 22.56 2.14 6.83
N ARG A 191 22.16 2.97 7.78
CA ARG A 191 22.67 2.91 9.17
C ARG A 191 21.82 1.99 10.02
N PHE A 192 22.46 1.34 10.98
CA PHE A 192 21.83 0.47 11.95
C PHE A 192 22.22 0.87 13.36
N TYR A 193 21.26 0.90 14.27
CA TYR A 193 21.46 1.31 15.64
C TYR A 193 20.82 0.32 16.60
N PHE A 194 21.48 0.14 17.77
CA PHE A 194 20.83 -0.41 18.94
C PHE A 194 20.63 0.68 19.98
N CYS A 195 19.41 0.76 20.53
CA CYS A 195 19.09 1.53 21.70
C CYS A 195 19.05 0.56 22.89
N LEU A 196 20.13 0.55 23.67
CA LEU A 196 20.33 -0.36 24.81
C LEU A 196 19.83 0.30 26.09
N ARG A 197 18.96 -0.36 26.80
CA ARG A 197 18.50 0.16 28.07
C ARG A 197 19.61 0.05 29.13
N ASN A 198 19.94 1.17 29.77
CA ASN A 198 20.99 1.22 30.78
C ASN A 198 20.62 0.31 31.98
N GLY A 199 21.56 -0.53 32.39
CA GLY A 199 21.37 -1.54 33.44
C GLY A 199 20.82 -2.88 32.93
N PHE A 200 20.52 -3.00 31.62
CA PHE A 200 20.01 -4.22 30.98
C PHE A 200 20.91 -4.76 29.86
N GLU A 201 22.11 -4.21 29.71
CA GLU A 201 23.04 -4.53 28.62
C GLU A 201 23.45 -6.02 28.60
N ASN A 202 23.32 -6.71 29.72
CA ASN A 202 23.75 -8.10 29.90
C ASN A 202 22.64 -9.01 30.41
N VAL A 203 21.34 -8.64 30.24
CA VAL A 203 20.26 -9.50 30.68
C VAL A 203 20.20 -10.76 29.79
N PRO A 204 20.33 -11.97 30.37
CA PRO A 204 20.29 -13.19 29.61
C PRO A 204 18.95 -13.39 28.89
N LYS A 205 18.97 -14.05 27.74
CA LYS A 205 17.81 -14.41 26.92
C LYS A 205 16.73 -15.20 27.67
N LYS A 206 17.12 -15.95 28.70
CA LYS A 206 16.25 -16.64 29.66
C LYS A 206 16.40 -15.95 31.00
N ALA A 207 15.89 -14.75 31.12
CA ALA A 207 15.63 -14.22 32.44
C ALA A 207 14.52 -15.07 33.06
N GLY A 208 14.80 -15.66 34.23
CA GLY A 208 13.82 -16.49 34.94
C GLY A 208 12.54 -15.71 35.30
N PRO A 209 11.49 -16.37 35.81
CA PRO A 209 10.18 -15.79 36.06
C PRO A 209 10.17 -14.57 37.00
N ASN A 210 11.31 -14.24 37.63
CA ASN A 210 11.48 -13.12 38.54
C ASN A 210 12.36 -11.98 37.99
N ALA A 211 12.71 -11.97 36.68
CA ALA A 211 13.44 -10.85 36.12
C ALA A 211 12.61 -9.57 36.17
N PRO A 212 13.19 -8.43 36.60
CA PRO A 212 12.47 -7.19 36.68
C PRO A 212 12.07 -6.75 35.28
N LEU A 213 10.79 -6.87 34.99
CA LEU A 213 10.16 -6.29 33.81
C LEU A 213 9.98 -4.80 34.08
N ASP A 214 10.46 -3.95 33.17
CA ASP A 214 9.97 -2.58 33.14
C ASP A 214 8.53 -2.55 32.65
N ALA A 215 7.86 -1.41 32.69
CA ALA A 215 6.48 -1.30 32.30
C ALA A 215 6.22 -1.71 30.83
N TYR A 216 7.28 -1.84 30.02
CA TYR A 216 7.24 -2.25 28.64
C TYR A 216 8.07 -3.48 28.32
N GLY A 217 8.84 -4.01 29.29
CA GLY A 217 9.74 -5.16 29.06
C GLY A 217 10.86 -4.92 28.05
N LEU A 218 11.08 -3.68 27.60
CA LEU A 218 12.02 -3.36 26.54
C LEU A 218 13.44 -3.27 27.06
N SER A 219 14.30 -4.23 26.70
CA SER A 219 15.73 -4.20 27.00
C SER A 219 16.56 -3.61 25.89
N MET A 220 16.12 -3.74 24.64
CA MET A 220 16.81 -3.29 23.46
C MET A 220 15.85 -2.97 22.31
N ILE A 221 16.18 -1.96 21.51
CA ILE A 221 15.45 -1.55 20.32
C ILE A 221 16.45 -1.50 19.17
N ALA A 222 16.10 -2.09 18.03
CA ALA A 222 16.86 -2.00 16.79
C ALA A 222 16.22 -1.00 15.85
N VAL A 223 17.02 -0.11 15.29
CA VAL A 223 16.61 0.91 14.34
C VAL A 223 17.43 0.77 13.07
N SER A 224 16.78 0.56 11.94
CA SER A 224 17.41 0.51 10.63
C SER A 224 16.95 1.71 9.80
N ILE A 225 17.92 2.48 9.30
CA ILE A 225 17.69 3.69 8.49
C ILE A 225 18.13 3.42 7.07
N THR A 226 17.28 3.74 6.09
CA THR A 226 17.64 3.62 4.67
C THR A 226 18.61 4.71 4.24
N ILE A 227 19.09 4.59 3.01
CA ILE A 227 19.93 5.61 2.38
C ILE A 227 19.21 6.97 2.24
N GLU A 228 17.89 6.95 2.08
CA GLU A 228 17.05 8.14 1.98
C GLU A 228 16.71 8.77 3.35
N GLY A 229 17.11 8.12 4.44
CA GLY A 229 16.85 8.61 5.80
C GLY A 229 15.57 8.11 6.44
N GLU A 230 14.76 7.37 5.71
CA GLU A 230 13.53 6.78 6.24
C GLU A 230 13.83 5.54 7.10
N PRO A 231 13.03 5.27 8.13
CA PRO A 231 13.18 4.05 8.90
C PRO A 231 12.82 2.83 8.04
N ASN A 232 13.78 1.95 7.80
CA ASN A 232 13.53 0.65 7.18
C ASN A 232 12.80 -0.28 8.16
N SER A 233 13.20 -0.25 9.43
CA SER A 233 12.50 -0.94 10.50
C SER A 233 12.90 -0.39 11.87
N ILE A 234 11.92 -0.29 12.77
CA ILE A 234 12.11 -0.06 14.20
C ILE A 234 11.51 -1.26 14.91
N ILE A 235 12.36 -2.09 15.51
CA ILE A 235 11.97 -3.35 16.13
C ILE A 235 12.27 -3.28 17.62
N CYS A 236 11.23 -3.44 18.43
CA CYS A 236 11.33 -3.52 19.89
C CYS A 236 11.18 -4.95 20.35
N ARG A 237 12.00 -5.39 21.27
CA ARG A 237 11.91 -6.72 21.85
C ARG A 237 11.54 -6.67 23.30
N TRP A 238 10.50 -7.41 23.65
CA TRP A 238 10.04 -7.64 25.02
C TRP A 238 10.84 -8.77 25.65
N ASN A 239 11.33 -8.55 26.86
CA ASN A 239 11.94 -9.59 27.67
C ASN A 239 10.83 -10.42 28.33
N HIS A 240 10.22 -11.37 27.60
CA HIS A 240 9.17 -12.24 28.12
C HIS A 240 9.60 -13.70 28.10
N ASP A 241 9.20 -14.46 29.14
CA ASP A 241 9.54 -15.88 29.37
C ASP A 241 9.03 -16.86 28.29
N ASN A 242 8.19 -16.42 27.35
CA ASN A 242 7.50 -17.28 26.38
C ASN A 242 7.81 -16.90 24.92
N GLY A 243 9.07 -16.69 24.58
CA GLY A 243 9.46 -16.45 23.18
C GLY A 243 8.90 -15.14 22.65
N GLY A 244 9.44 -14.04 23.16
CA GLY A 244 8.96 -12.68 22.95
C GLY A 244 8.54 -12.37 21.52
N SER A 245 7.37 -11.80 21.37
CA SER A 245 6.95 -11.23 20.10
C SER A 245 7.73 -9.95 19.83
N ASP A 246 8.34 -9.84 18.64
CA ASP A 246 8.86 -8.59 18.16
C ASP A 246 7.66 -7.67 17.89
N SER A 247 7.65 -6.46 18.47
CA SER A 247 6.71 -5.41 18.10
C SER A 247 7.40 -4.38 17.23
N VAL A 248 6.69 -3.86 16.26
CA VAL A 248 7.16 -2.75 15.42
C VAL A 248 6.69 -1.45 16.05
N MET A 249 7.60 -0.50 16.16
CA MET A 249 7.35 0.84 16.69
C MET A 249 7.53 1.84 15.56
N ASP A 250 6.75 2.89 15.53
CA ASP A 250 6.98 4.01 14.61
C ASP A 250 8.02 5.01 15.17
N ASP A 251 8.47 5.93 14.33
CA ASP A 251 9.48 6.94 14.67
C ASP A 251 9.01 7.92 15.76
N GLU A 252 7.70 8.19 15.84
CA GLU A 252 7.09 9.01 16.88
C GLU A 252 7.15 8.32 18.24
N GLN A 253 6.76 7.05 18.29
CA GLN A 253 6.81 6.23 19.51
C GLN A 253 8.23 6.08 20.03
N LEU A 254 9.21 5.89 19.12
CA LEU A 254 10.61 5.80 19.48
C LEU A 254 11.14 7.14 19.99
N SER A 255 10.81 8.24 19.33
CA SER A 255 11.18 9.59 19.77
C SER A 255 10.68 9.88 21.18
N ASP A 256 9.42 9.52 21.45
CA ASP A 256 8.81 9.69 22.75
C ASP A 256 9.45 8.82 23.83
N LEU A 257 9.75 7.57 23.51
CA LEU A 257 10.39 6.63 24.44
C LEU A 257 11.81 7.06 24.82
N LEU A 258 12.60 7.47 23.84
CA LEU A 258 14.00 7.88 24.04
C LEU A 258 14.14 9.33 24.53
N GLY A 259 13.08 10.14 24.38
CA GLY A 259 13.13 11.59 24.68
C GLY A 259 14.01 12.38 23.74
N VAL A 260 14.16 11.93 22.49
CA VAL A 260 14.98 12.54 21.44
C VAL A 260 14.15 12.77 20.19
N ASN A 261 14.60 13.69 19.33
CA ASN A 261 14.04 13.80 17.99
C ASN A 261 14.66 12.70 17.11
N PHE A 262 13.80 11.86 16.51
CA PHE A 262 14.23 10.72 15.68
C PHE A 262 15.23 11.15 14.60
N TYR A 263 14.86 12.12 13.77
CA TYR A 263 15.65 12.54 12.60
C TYR A 263 16.92 13.31 12.95
N ASN A 264 17.04 13.80 14.20
CA ASN A 264 18.30 14.38 14.68
C ASN A 264 19.34 13.35 15.10
N VAL A 265 18.87 12.19 15.55
CA VAL A 265 19.72 11.12 16.10
C VAL A 265 19.97 10.05 15.05
N PHE A 266 18.91 9.57 14.38
CA PHE A 266 18.97 8.48 13.42
C PHE A 266 19.12 9.04 11.99
N LYS A 267 20.32 9.54 11.69
CA LYS A 267 20.61 10.15 10.37
C LYS A 267 21.09 9.11 9.37
N PRO A 268 20.77 9.27 8.07
CA PRO A 268 21.38 8.47 7.02
C PRO A 268 22.88 8.81 6.89
N TYR A 269 23.62 8.03 6.12
CA TYR A 269 24.94 8.42 5.68
C TYR A 269 24.85 9.61 4.73
N THR A 270 25.82 10.53 4.82
CA THR A 270 25.95 11.59 3.82
C THR A 270 26.45 11.00 2.49
N ARG A 271 26.31 11.76 1.40
CA ARG A 271 26.83 11.38 0.07
C ARG A 271 28.33 11.08 0.12
N GLU A 272 29.10 11.91 0.81
CA GLU A 272 30.54 11.77 0.97
C GLU A 272 30.91 10.51 1.78
N GLU A 273 30.15 10.21 2.84
CA GLU A 273 30.33 8.99 3.63
C GLU A 273 30.04 7.73 2.80
N LEU A 274 29.00 7.78 1.94
CA LEU A 274 28.66 6.66 1.05
C LEU A 274 29.74 6.46 -0.02
N HIS A 275 30.22 7.54 -0.65
CA HIS A 275 31.33 7.45 -1.61
C HIS A 275 32.61 6.91 -0.95
N ALA A 276 32.93 7.36 0.27
CA ALA A 276 34.10 6.84 1.01
C ALA A 276 33.97 5.34 1.33
N LYS A 277 32.74 4.81 1.41
CA LYS A 277 32.44 3.38 1.55
C LYS A 277 32.38 2.63 0.19
N GLY A 278 32.56 3.32 -0.92
CA GLY A 278 32.52 2.74 -2.26
C GLY A 278 31.11 2.57 -2.86
N PHE A 279 30.09 3.23 -2.29
CA PHE A 279 28.75 3.19 -2.85
C PHE A 279 28.62 4.18 -4.00
N ILE A 280 27.95 3.72 -5.05
CA ILE A 280 27.49 4.54 -6.19
C ILE A 280 26.03 4.91 -5.92
N LEU A 281 25.67 6.19 -6.07
CA LEU A 281 24.31 6.66 -5.86
C LEU A 281 23.49 6.56 -7.16
N PHE A 282 22.20 6.33 -7.01
CA PHE A 282 21.30 6.07 -8.15
C PHE A 282 21.23 7.24 -9.14
N ASP A 283 21.25 8.46 -8.65
CA ASP A 283 21.21 9.70 -9.44
C ASP A 283 22.50 10.00 -10.21
N GLU A 284 23.60 9.31 -9.90
CA GLU A 284 24.92 9.47 -10.55
C GLU A 284 25.13 8.49 -11.69
N VAL A 285 24.36 7.39 -11.72
CA VAL A 285 24.60 6.25 -12.62
C VAL A 285 24.60 6.66 -14.09
N GLN A 286 23.61 7.43 -14.51
CA GLN A 286 23.51 7.81 -15.92
C GLN A 286 24.67 8.72 -16.33
N GLU A 287 25.12 9.63 -15.48
CA GLU A 287 26.27 10.49 -15.75
C GLU A 287 27.57 9.68 -15.89
N MET A 288 27.73 8.65 -15.03
CA MET A 288 28.89 7.74 -15.10
C MET A 288 28.92 6.95 -16.40
N LEU A 289 27.77 6.43 -16.84
CA LEU A 289 27.61 5.73 -18.12
C LEU A 289 27.89 6.67 -19.31
N ASP A 290 27.39 7.91 -19.26
CA ASP A 290 27.61 8.92 -20.32
C ASP A 290 29.06 9.37 -20.43
N LYS A 291 29.82 9.31 -19.32
CA LYS A 291 31.27 9.52 -19.30
C LYS A 291 32.09 8.30 -19.77
N GLY A 292 31.40 7.22 -20.16
CA GLY A 292 32.03 6.02 -20.73
C GLY A 292 32.49 4.99 -19.72
N MET A 293 32.01 5.05 -18.45
CA MET A 293 32.29 4.00 -17.49
C MET A 293 31.58 2.70 -17.93
N SER A 294 32.28 1.57 -17.77
CA SER A 294 31.67 0.28 -18.14
C SER A 294 30.51 -0.06 -17.20
N PRO A 295 29.39 -0.58 -17.72
CA PRO A 295 28.31 -1.10 -16.87
C PRO A 295 28.79 -2.12 -15.83
N THR A 296 29.81 -2.93 -16.15
CA THR A 296 30.39 -3.92 -15.23
C THR A 296 31.14 -3.30 -14.03
N ASP A 297 31.55 -2.03 -14.14
CA ASP A 297 32.20 -1.31 -13.06
C ASP A 297 31.18 -0.62 -12.13
N ILE A 298 29.93 -0.45 -12.63
CA ILE A 298 28.85 0.21 -11.89
C ILE A 298 27.93 -0.82 -11.24
N PHE A 299 27.49 -1.82 -12.01
CA PHE A 299 26.44 -2.75 -11.58
C PHE A 299 27.02 -4.06 -11.05
N LYS A 300 26.53 -4.49 -9.90
CA LYS A 300 26.90 -5.77 -9.30
C LYS A 300 26.36 -6.97 -10.07
N GLU A 301 25.21 -6.82 -10.69
CA GLU A 301 24.56 -7.85 -11.49
C GLU A 301 24.04 -7.22 -12.80
N ILE A 302 24.34 -7.87 -13.90
CA ILE A 302 23.85 -7.52 -15.25
C ILE A 302 23.29 -8.79 -15.86
N GLY A 303 22.01 -8.77 -16.19
CA GLY A 303 21.33 -9.88 -16.90
C GLY A 303 21.62 -9.89 -18.39
N ASP A 304 21.17 -10.95 -19.05
CA ASP A 304 21.21 -11.03 -20.51
C ASP A 304 20.27 -10.01 -21.15
N PHE A 305 20.64 -9.52 -22.32
CA PHE A 305 19.77 -8.65 -23.10
C PHE A 305 18.57 -9.43 -23.67
N SER A 306 17.38 -8.96 -23.37
CA SER A 306 16.12 -9.42 -23.94
C SER A 306 15.30 -8.21 -24.37
N ASP A 307 14.70 -8.27 -25.57
CA ASP A 307 13.92 -7.17 -26.15
C ASP A 307 14.67 -5.81 -26.17
N GLY A 308 16.02 -5.85 -26.27
CA GLY A 308 16.87 -4.66 -26.32
C GLY A 308 17.28 -4.09 -24.96
N TYR A 309 16.93 -4.74 -23.85
CA TYR A 309 17.23 -4.32 -22.48
C TYR A 309 17.88 -5.42 -21.67
N ALA A 310 18.83 -5.05 -20.82
CA ALA A 310 19.38 -5.92 -19.78
C ALA A 310 18.99 -5.40 -18.40
N LYS A 311 18.59 -6.32 -17.51
CA LYS A 311 18.38 -5.99 -16.09
C LYS A 311 19.72 -5.66 -15.44
N VAL A 312 19.75 -4.60 -14.64
CA VAL A 312 20.91 -4.20 -13.86
C VAL A 312 20.54 -4.01 -12.41
N LYS A 313 21.46 -4.32 -11.51
CA LYS A 313 21.26 -4.20 -10.08
C LYS A 313 22.32 -3.33 -9.44
N LEU A 314 21.87 -2.34 -8.70
CA LEU A 314 22.70 -1.48 -7.88
C LEU A 314 22.07 -1.32 -6.49
N ASN A 315 22.85 -1.41 -5.42
CA ASN A 315 22.40 -1.23 -4.03
C ASN A 315 21.07 -1.96 -3.72
N ARG A 316 20.92 -3.23 -4.23
CA ARG A 316 19.74 -4.10 -4.10
C ARG A 316 18.52 -3.69 -4.91
N LYS A 317 18.52 -2.55 -5.56
CA LYS A 317 17.44 -2.11 -6.44
C LYS A 317 17.77 -2.48 -7.89
N TRP A 318 16.73 -2.62 -8.68
CA TRP A 318 16.80 -3.02 -10.08
C TRP A 318 16.41 -1.89 -11.01
N ASN A 319 17.04 -1.85 -12.15
CA ASN A 319 16.67 -1.05 -13.31
C ASN A 319 17.01 -1.82 -14.59
N PHE A 320 16.89 -1.18 -15.71
CA PHE A 320 17.28 -1.72 -17.03
C PHE A 320 18.23 -0.76 -17.73
N ILE A 321 19.14 -1.30 -18.52
CA ILE A 321 19.92 -0.54 -19.51
C ILE A 321 19.61 -1.07 -20.91
N ASN A 322 19.61 -0.18 -21.89
CA ASN A 322 19.55 -0.56 -23.29
C ASN A 322 20.97 -0.84 -23.84
N THR A 323 21.05 -1.24 -25.11
CA THR A 323 22.31 -1.54 -25.83
C THR A 323 23.25 -0.34 -25.97
N ASN A 324 22.76 0.89 -25.72
CA ASN A 324 23.55 2.12 -25.70
C ASN A 324 23.94 2.56 -24.28
N ASN A 325 23.83 1.69 -23.30
CA ASN A 325 24.08 1.96 -21.88
C ASN A 325 23.23 3.10 -21.29
N LYS A 326 22.01 3.27 -21.79
CA LYS A 326 21.06 4.23 -21.21
C LYS A 326 20.14 3.52 -20.25
N LEU A 327 19.99 4.10 -19.04
CA LEU A 327 18.95 3.67 -18.09
C LEU A 327 17.57 3.82 -18.74
N LEU A 328 16.71 2.85 -18.48
CA LEU A 328 15.34 2.86 -18.96
C LEU A 328 14.44 3.80 -18.17
N SER A 329 14.68 3.91 -16.86
CA SER A 329 13.87 4.69 -15.93
C SER A 329 14.76 5.41 -14.93
N ASP A 330 14.31 6.59 -14.45
CA ASP A 330 14.91 7.27 -13.31
C ASP A 330 14.58 6.57 -11.98
N MET A 331 13.55 5.71 -11.99
CA MET A 331 13.13 4.95 -10.81
C MET A 331 13.91 3.64 -10.69
N TRP A 332 14.23 3.29 -9.43
CA TRP A 332 14.83 2.02 -9.07
C TRP A 332 13.84 1.17 -8.28
N TYR A 333 13.74 -0.12 -8.63
CA TYR A 333 12.69 -1.02 -8.18
C TYR A 333 13.24 -2.07 -7.19
N ASP A 334 12.39 -2.55 -6.28
CA ASP A 334 12.72 -3.67 -5.39
C ASP A 334 12.84 -4.99 -6.14
N GLY A 335 12.08 -5.14 -7.22
CA GLY A 335 12.09 -6.30 -8.09
C GLY A 335 11.61 -5.97 -9.48
N VAL A 336 12.12 -6.70 -10.46
CA VAL A 336 11.68 -6.59 -11.86
C VAL A 336 11.65 -7.97 -12.51
N ASP A 337 10.68 -8.18 -13.40
CA ASP A 337 10.63 -9.36 -14.26
C ASP A 337 11.38 -9.16 -15.58
N ASN A 338 11.23 -10.06 -16.53
CA ASN A 338 11.68 -9.88 -17.90
C ASN A 338 10.61 -9.14 -18.70
N PHE A 339 11.03 -8.42 -19.76
CA PHE A 339 10.12 -7.86 -20.73
C PHE A 339 9.30 -8.96 -21.41
N HIS A 340 8.01 -8.71 -21.54
CA HIS A 340 7.09 -9.55 -22.27
C HIS A 340 6.06 -8.69 -23.01
N ASN A 341 6.00 -8.83 -24.34
CA ASN A 341 5.08 -8.06 -25.19
C ASN A 341 5.20 -6.53 -25.01
N GLY A 342 6.40 -6.00 -24.78
CA GLY A 342 6.65 -4.57 -24.64
C GLY A 342 6.42 -3.99 -23.24
N TYR A 343 6.13 -4.82 -22.25
CA TYR A 343 5.91 -4.42 -20.85
C TYR A 343 6.72 -5.29 -19.90
N VAL A 344 7.08 -4.71 -18.76
CA VAL A 344 7.70 -5.47 -17.68
C VAL A 344 7.03 -5.12 -16.35
N ARG A 345 6.83 -6.14 -15.51
CA ARG A 345 6.34 -5.96 -14.16
C ARG A 345 7.46 -5.45 -13.26
N VAL A 346 7.16 -4.45 -12.47
CA VAL A 346 8.08 -3.84 -11.51
C VAL A 346 7.45 -3.82 -10.12
N LEU A 347 8.24 -4.12 -9.11
CA LEU A 347 7.86 -4.13 -7.70
C LEU A 347 8.52 -2.92 -7.01
N LEU A 348 7.74 -2.16 -6.28
CA LEU A 348 8.23 -1.08 -5.42
C LEU A 348 7.37 -0.98 -4.16
N ASN A 349 8.00 -1.01 -2.98
CA ASN A 349 7.32 -0.94 -1.69
C ASN A 349 6.18 -1.95 -1.56
N ASP A 350 6.45 -3.23 -1.90
CA ASP A 350 5.52 -4.36 -1.88
C ASP A 350 4.28 -4.20 -2.79
N LYS A 351 4.34 -3.26 -3.75
CA LYS A 351 3.29 -3.07 -4.75
C LYS A 351 3.84 -3.23 -6.16
N TRP A 352 3.00 -3.67 -7.04
CA TRP A 352 3.33 -3.97 -8.43
C TRP A 352 2.77 -2.95 -9.40
N ASN A 353 3.51 -2.70 -10.47
CA ASN A 353 3.04 -1.97 -11.64
C ASN A 353 3.71 -2.53 -12.90
N PHE A 354 3.44 -1.93 -14.03
CA PHE A 354 4.14 -2.17 -15.30
C PHE A 354 4.88 -0.92 -15.73
N ILE A 355 6.00 -1.09 -16.42
CA ILE A 355 6.62 -0.06 -17.26
C ILE A 355 6.69 -0.55 -18.69
N ASP A 356 6.63 0.40 -19.63
CA ASP A 356 6.79 0.15 -21.04
C ASP A 356 8.29 0.17 -21.45
N THR A 357 8.56 -0.02 -22.72
CA THR A 357 9.92 0.05 -23.31
C THR A 357 10.53 1.47 -23.29
N HIS A 358 9.82 2.48 -22.85
CA HIS A 358 10.31 3.85 -22.62
C HIS A 358 10.53 4.16 -21.15
N GLY A 359 10.35 3.18 -20.25
CA GLY A 359 10.46 3.35 -18.81
C GLY A 359 9.28 4.05 -18.17
N LYS A 360 8.19 4.28 -18.92
CA LYS A 360 7.01 4.96 -18.41
C LYS A 360 6.13 3.97 -17.65
N LEU A 361 5.72 4.36 -16.43
CA LEU A 361 4.70 3.63 -15.68
C LEU A 361 3.40 3.59 -16.48
N LEU A 362 2.81 2.41 -16.55
CA LEU A 362 1.57 2.16 -17.27
C LEU A 362 0.36 2.74 -16.52
N SER A 363 0.35 2.68 -15.21
CA SER A 363 -0.73 3.17 -14.35
C SER A 363 -0.18 4.05 -13.23
N ASP A 364 -0.95 5.08 -12.82
CA ASP A 364 -0.67 5.85 -11.59
C ASP A 364 -0.98 5.04 -10.32
N THR A 365 -1.71 3.91 -10.47
CA THR A 365 -2.06 3.03 -9.36
C THR A 365 -1.04 1.90 -9.23
N TRP A 366 -0.53 1.69 -8.02
CA TRP A 366 0.25 0.53 -7.66
C TRP A 366 -0.67 -0.54 -7.05
N PHE A 367 -0.52 -1.78 -7.50
CA PHE A 367 -1.41 -2.90 -7.21
C PHE A 367 -0.78 -3.87 -6.21
N ASP A 368 -1.61 -4.65 -5.50
CA ASP A 368 -1.14 -5.75 -4.64
C ASP A 368 -0.55 -6.89 -5.48
N ALA A 369 -1.10 -7.11 -6.68
CA ALA A 369 -0.56 -8.05 -7.64
C ALA A 369 -0.94 -7.65 -9.07
N VAL A 370 -0.07 -7.95 -10.02
CA VAL A 370 -0.32 -7.83 -11.45
C VAL A 370 0.09 -9.11 -12.17
N TYR A 371 -0.57 -9.44 -13.26
CA TYR A 371 -0.33 -10.63 -14.07
C TYR A 371 0.00 -10.25 -15.51
N ASP A 372 0.65 -11.13 -16.26
CA ASP A 372 1.07 -10.85 -17.62
C ASP A 372 -0.10 -10.47 -18.54
N PHE A 373 0.20 -9.60 -19.50
CA PHE A 373 -0.75 -9.23 -20.55
C PHE A 373 -1.14 -10.43 -21.41
N ARG A 374 -2.44 -10.66 -21.54
CA ARG A 374 -3.05 -11.63 -22.44
C ARG A 374 -4.20 -10.98 -23.17
N ASN A 375 -4.22 -11.15 -24.49
CA ASN A 375 -5.29 -10.57 -25.34
C ASN A 375 -5.52 -9.06 -25.13
N GLY A 376 -4.43 -8.29 -24.83
CA GLY A 376 -4.49 -6.84 -24.63
C GLY A 376 -4.87 -6.39 -23.21
N TYR A 377 -5.05 -7.31 -22.26
CA TYR A 377 -5.43 -6.99 -20.87
C TYR A 377 -4.52 -7.73 -19.89
N ALA A 378 -4.21 -7.06 -18.78
CA ALA A 378 -3.54 -7.67 -17.64
C ALA A 378 -4.51 -7.70 -16.43
N LYS A 379 -4.55 -8.82 -15.74
CA LYS A 379 -5.27 -8.89 -14.46
C LYS A 379 -4.48 -8.15 -13.39
N VAL A 380 -5.20 -7.39 -12.54
CA VAL A 380 -4.63 -6.67 -11.40
C VAL A 380 -5.44 -6.93 -10.15
N LYS A 381 -4.78 -6.92 -8.99
CA LYS A 381 -5.41 -7.02 -7.68
C LYS A 381 -5.14 -5.78 -6.85
N LEU A 382 -6.15 -5.30 -6.16
CA LEU A 382 -6.04 -4.21 -5.19
C LEU A 382 -7.08 -4.43 -4.07
N ASN A 383 -6.62 -4.42 -2.81
CA ASN A 383 -7.47 -4.63 -1.62
C ASN A 383 -8.34 -5.89 -1.74
N ASP A 384 -7.71 -7.03 -2.09
CA ASP A 384 -8.34 -8.34 -2.30
C ASP A 384 -9.37 -8.41 -3.42
N LYS A 385 -9.56 -7.35 -4.19
CA LYS A 385 -10.43 -7.33 -5.37
C LYS A 385 -9.60 -7.36 -6.66
N SER A 386 -10.21 -7.80 -7.71
CA SER A 386 -9.58 -8.01 -9.01
C SER A 386 -10.24 -7.17 -10.11
N ASN A 387 -9.45 -6.72 -11.06
CA ASN A 387 -9.90 -6.04 -12.27
C ASN A 387 -8.92 -6.34 -13.42
N PHE A 388 -9.11 -5.70 -14.54
CA PHE A 388 -8.18 -5.68 -15.66
C PHE A 388 -7.67 -4.26 -15.91
N VAL A 389 -6.45 -4.15 -16.40
CA VAL A 389 -5.93 -2.94 -17.05
C VAL A 389 -5.66 -3.24 -18.52
N ASP A 390 -5.90 -2.26 -19.38
CA ASP A 390 -5.53 -2.32 -20.79
C ASP A 390 -4.05 -1.92 -20.99
N THR A 391 -3.58 -1.98 -22.22
CA THR A 391 -2.21 -1.60 -22.60
C THR A 391 -1.91 -0.10 -22.45
N ASN A 392 -2.87 0.73 -22.11
CA ASN A 392 -2.70 2.13 -21.75
C ASN A 392 -2.75 2.38 -20.25
N GLY A 393 -2.86 1.32 -19.43
CA GLY A 393 -2.95 1.40 -17.97
C GLY A 393 -4.33 1.79 -17.45
N LYS A 394 -5.33 1.84 -18.32
CA LYS A 394 -6.70 2.17 -17.93
C LYS A 394 -7.39 0.93 -17.36
N LEU A 395 -8.04 1.08 -16.21
CA LEU A 395 -8.94 0.05 -15.69
C LEU A 395 -10.07 -0.22 -16.67
N LEU A 396 -10.33 -1.49 -16.94
CA LEU A 396 -11.36 -1.94 -17.88
C LEU A 396 -12.76 -1.70 -17.35
N SER A 397 -12.97 -1.90 -16.06
CA SER A 397 -14.25 -1.72 -15.39
C SER A 397 -14.13 -0.75 -14.21
N ASP A 398 -15.17 0.05 -13.96
CA ASP A 398 -15.29 0.86 -12.74
C ASP A 398 -15.59 -0.03 -11.51
N THR A 399 -16.03 -1.28 -11.75
CA THR A 399 -16.33 -2.25 -10.69
C THR A 399 -15.13 -3.16 -10.44
N TRP A 400 -14.79 -3.35 -9.16
CA TRP A 400 -13.83 -4.34 -8.70
C TRP A 400 -14.55 -5.61 -8.26
N PHE A 401 -14.08 -6.75 -8.73
CA PHE A 401 -14.67 -8.07 -8.52
C PHE A 401 -13.89 -8.88 -7.48
N ASP A 402 -14.51 -9.89 -6.90
CA ASP A 402 -13.80 -10.84 -6.03
C ASP A 402 -12.80 -11.68 -6.83
N ALA A 403 -13.17 -12.05 -8.05
CA ALA A 403 -12.26 -12.70 -8.99
C ALA A 403 -12.57 -12.32 -10.43
N VAL A 404 -11.54 -12.31 -11.26
CA VAL A 404 -11.65 -12.19 -12.72
C VAL A 404 -10.84 -13.29 -13.40
N TYR A 405 -11.33 -13.80 -14.51
CA TYR A 405 -10.71 -14.87 -15.30
C TYR A 405 -10.31 -14.34 -16.68
N ASP A 406 -9.36 -14.98 -17.33
CA ASP A 406 -8.83 -14.51 -18.61
C ASP A 406 -9.93 -14.38 -19.68
N PHE A 407 -9.77 -13.39 -20.55
CA PHE A 407 -10.65 -13.21 -21.68
C PHE A 407 -10.64 -14.44 -22.61
N CYS A 408 -11.83 -14.94 -22.90
CA CYS A 408 -12.05 -16.01 -23.87
C CYS A 408 -13.20 -15.59 -24.81
N ASN A 409 -12.95 -15.62 -26.12
CA ASN A 409 -13.96 -15.24 -27.13
C ASN A 409 -14.60 -13.86 -26.89
N GLY A 410 -13.82 -12.87 -26.42
CA GLY A 410 -14.26 -11.49 -26.23
C GLY A 410 -14.94 -11.19 -24.91
N ASN A 411 -15.15 -12.19 -24.05
CA ASN A 411 -15.73 -12.02 -22.71
C ASN A 411 -14.82 -12.62 -21.63
N ALA A 412 -14.83 -12.03 -20.45
CA ALA A 412 -14.14 -12.55 -19.26
C ALA A 412 -15.15 -12.87 -18.16
N MET A 413 -15.02 -14.03 -17.54
CA MET A 413 -15.82 -14.40 -16.38
C MET A 413 -15.38 -13.57 -15.17
N VAL A 414 -16.34 -13.09 -14.40
CA VAL A 414 -16.13 -12.34 -13.16
C VAL A 414 -17.01 -12.90 -12.04
N MET A 415 -16.52 -12.77 -10.80
CA MET A 415 -17.23 -13.22 -9.60
C MET A 415 -17.42 -12.04 -8.65
N SER A 416 -18.61 -11.92 -8.06
CA SER A 416 -18.89 -10.98 -6.98
C SER A 416 -19.78 -11.67 -5.94
N GLY A 417 -19.29 -11.79 -4.71
CA GLY A 417 -19.84 -12.72 -3.73
C GLY A 417 -19.75 -14.15 -4.27
N ASP A 418 -20.85 -14.89 -4.10
CA ASP A 418 -20.96 -16.27 -4.60
C ASP A 418 -21.65 -16.33 -5.99
N LYS A 419 -21.62 -15.24 -6.74
CA LYS A 419 -22.30 -15.14 -8.05
C LYS A 419 -21.32 -14.78 -9.15
N TYR A 420 -21.68 -15.20 -10.35
CA TYR A 420 -20.86 -15.08 -11.55
C TYR A 420 -21.58 -14.27 -12.63
N ASN A 421 -20.81 -13.58 -13.43
CA ASN A 421 -21.23 -12.95 -14.66
C ASN A 421 -20.08 -12.95 -15.68
N PHE A 422 -20.30 -12.42 -16.85
CA PHE A 422 -19.25 -12.11 -17.81
C PHE A 422 -19.18 -10.60 -18.01
N ILE A 423 -17.99 -10.08 -18.23
CA ILE A 423 -17.78 -8.73 -18.74
C ILE A 423 -17.25 -8.80 -20.18
N ASN A 424 -17.66 -7.84 -20.98
CA ASN A 424 -17.14 -7.67 -22.33
C ASN A 424 -15.85 -6.83 -22.33
N GLN A 425 -15.24 -6.62 -23.49
CA GLN A 425 -14.03 -5.82 -23.68
C GLN A 425 -14.20 -4.32 -23.36
N ASN A 426 -15.41 -3.84 -23.08
CA ASN A 426 -15.68 -2.49 -22.59
C ASN A 426 -15.88 -2.47 -21.05
N GLY A 427 -15.60 -3.57 -20.35
CA GLY A 427 -15.70 -3.70 -18.90
C GLY A 427 -17.15 -3.77 -18.37
N LYS A 428 -18.13 -3.93 -19.25
CA LYS A 428 -19.55 -4.00 -18.88
C LYS A 428 -19.99 -5.45 -18.74
N CYS A 429 -20.79 -5.74 -17.70
CA CYS A 429 -21.49 -7.01 -17.60
C CYS A 429 -22.38 -7.22 -18.84
N ILE A 430 -22.33 -8.45 -19.39
CA ILE A 430 -23.15 -8.79 -20.57
C ILE A 430 -24.58 -9.19 -20.20
N SER A 431 -24.83 -9.52 -18.93
CA SER A 431 -26.17 -9.84 -18.40
C SER A 431 -26.46 -9.00 -17.17
N ASP A 432 -27.70 -8.57 -16.98
CA ASP A 432 -28.18 -7.94 -15.75
C ASP A 432 -28.35 -8.98 -14.62
N THR A 433 -28.38 -10.28 -14.97
CA THR A 433 -28.50 -11.38 -14.00
C THR A 433 -27.13 -11.88 -13.58
N TRP A 434 -26.94 -12.00 -12.28
CA TRP A 434 -25.81 -12.71 -11.69
C TRP A 434 -26.24 -14.16 -11.41
N PHE A 435 -25.45 -15.10 -11.88
CA PHE A 435 -25.74 -16.53 -11.86
C PHE A 435 -25.09 -17.22 -10.68
N ASP A 436 -25.66 -18.37 -10.27
CA ASP A 436 -25.10 -19.21 -9.21
C ASP A 436 -23.83 -19.93 -9.67
N ASP A 437 -23.79 -20.28 -10.98
CA ASP A 437 -22.64 -20.93 -11.61
C ASP A 437 -22.65 -20.61 -13.10
N ILE A 438 -21.48 -20.59 -13.73
CA ILE A 438 -21.32 -20.38 -15.17
C ILE A 438 -20.15 -21.19 -15.71
N ASP A 439 -20.20 -21.51 -16.99
CA ASP A 439 -19.12 -22.20 -17.69
C ASP A 439 -18.59 -21.31 -18.83
N PHE A 440 -17.38 -21.55 -19.28
CA PHE A 440 -16.78 -20.76 -20.34
C PHE A 440 -17.59 -20.86 -21.64
N PHE A 441 -17.45 -19.82 -22.48
CA PHE A 441 -18.04 -19.82 -23.82
C PHE A 441 -17.48 -20.94 -24.69
N TYR A 442 -18.37 -21.81 -25.18
CA TYR A 442 -18.04 -22.85 -26.11
C TYR A 442 -19.00 -22.78 -27.31
N ASN A 443 -18.45 -22.76 -28.52
CA ASN A 443 -19.24 -22.58 -29.76
C ASN A 443 -20.22 -21.40 -29.73
N GLY A 444 -19.83 -20.27 -29.05
CA GLY A 444 -20.62 -19.03 -29.01
C GLY A 444 -21.65 -18.96 -27.90
N TYR A 445 -21.77 -19.99 -27.03
CA TYR A 445 -22.73 -20.06 -25.93
C TYR A 445 -22.03 -20.44 -24.62
N ALA A 446 -22.49 -19.84 -23.52
CA ALA A 446 -22.08 -20.21 -22.16
C ALA A 446 -23.25 -20.87 -21.42
N LYS A 447 -22.95 -21.90 -20.65
CA LYS A 447 -23.92 -22.47 -19.71
C LYS A 447 -23.98 -21.57 -18.48
N VAL A 448 -25.18 -21.29 -17.99
CA VAL A 448 -25.42 -20.50 -16.78
C VAL A 448 -26.40 -21.21 -15.86
N MET A 449 -26.17 -21.19 -14.56
CA MET A 449 -27.06 -21.77 -13.58
C MET A 449 -27.71 -20.69 -12.72
N LEU A 450 -29.01 -20.84 -12.50
CA LEU A 450 -29.76 -19.98 -11.57
C LEU A 450 -30.77 -20.85 -10.80
N ASN A 451 -30.76 -20.75 -9.47
CA ASN A 451 -31.63 -21.54 -8.58
C ASN A 451 -31.57 -23.06 -8.86
N GLY A 452 -30.34 -23.56 -9.06
CA GLY A 452 -30.07 -25.00 -9.29
C GLY A 452 -30.53 -25.52 -10.65
N LYS A 453 -30.83 -24.64 -11.61
CA LYS A 453 -31.20 -25.00 -12.99
C LYS A 453 -30.31 -24.31 -13.99
N TRP A 454 -30.11 -24.93 -15.13
CA TRP A 454 -29.23 -24.49 -16.19
C TRP A 454 -29.99 -23.84 -17.34
N ASN A 455 -29.33 -22.91 -17.98
CA ASN A 455 -29.72 -22.34 -19.27
C ASN A 455 -28.45 -22.02 -20.09
N PHE A 456 -28.61 -21.40 -21.20
CA PHE A 456 -27.53 -20.86 -22.02
C PHE A 456 -27.71 -19.36 -22.24
N ILE A 457 -26.59 -18.68 -22.35
CA ILE A 457 -26.54 -17.31 -22.86
C ILE A 457 -25.67 -17.22 -24.11
N ASP A 458 -26.01 -16.31 -25.00
CA ASP A 458 -25.17 -15.94 -26.13
C ASP A 458 -24.05 -14.96 -25.68
N LYS A 459 -23.15 -14.61 -26.60
CA LYS A 459 -22.05 -13.68 -26.35
C LYS A 459 -22.47 -12.27 -25.91
N ASN A 460 -23.73 -11.90 -26.08
CA ASN A 460 -24.32 -10.63 -25.67
C ASN A 460 -25.09 -10.74 -24.34
N GLY A 461 -25.06 -11.91 -23.70
CA GLY A 461 -25.75 -12.16 -22.43
C GLY A 461 -27.23 -12.50 -22.54
N LYS A 462 -27.76 -12.66 -23.78
CA LYS A 462 -29.16 -13.01 -23.99
C LYS A 462 -29.37 -14.50 -23.69
N LEU A 463 -30.38 -14.80 -22.84
CA LEU A 463 -30.82 -16.17 -22.61
C LEU A 463 -31.35 -16.80 -23.92
N ILE A 464 -30.97 -18.05 -24.15
CA ILE A 464 -31.36 -18.81 -25.34
C ILE A 464 -32.79 -19.35 -25.22
N SER A 465 -33.25 -19.63 -23.98
CA SER A 465 -34.56 -20.17 -23.73
C SER A 465 -35.21 -19.55 -22.50
N ASP A 466 -36.53 -19.41 -22.51
CA ASP A 466 -37.30 -19.07 -21.30
C ASP A 466 -37.40 -20.27 -20.33
N THR A 467 -37.08 -21.49 -20.81
CA THR A 467 -37.11 -22.71 -20.02
C THR A 467 -35.77 -22.95 -19.36
N TRP A 468 -35.77 -23.21 -18.05
CA TRP A 468 -34.64 -23.62 -17.27
C TRP A 468 -34.61 -25.14 -17.12
N PHE A 469 -33.42 -25.74 -17.30
CA PHE A 469 -33.21 -27.18 -17.42
C PHE A 469 -32.53 -27.74 -16.16
N TYR A 470 -32.75 -29.02 -15.86
CA TYR A 470 -32.08 -29.71 -14.77
C TYR A 470 -30.63 -30.08 -15.11
N GLU A 471 -30.37 -30.36 -16.39
CA GLU A 471 -29.06 -30.69 -16.93
C GLU A 471 -28.95 -30.14 -18.35
N VAL A 472 -27.76 -29.70 -18.76
CA VAL A 472 -27.48 -29.27 -20.14
C VAL A 472 -26.08 -29.74 -20.57
N GLU A 473 -25.94 -30.13 -21.82
CA GLU A 473 -24.64 -30.39 -22.47
C GLU A 473 -24.23 -29.19 -23.31
N TYR A 474 -23.02 -29.16 -23.82
CA TYR A 474 -22.57 -28.08 -24.70
C TYR A 474 -23.25 -28.13 -26.08
N PHE A 475 -23.34 -26.98 -26.72
CA PHE A 475 -23.76 -26.93 -28.12
C PHE A 475 -22.75 -27.60 -29.03
N TYR A 476 -23.25 -28.54 -29.85
CA TYR A 476 -22.47 -29.21 -30.87
C TYR A 476 -23.30 -29.26 -32.16
N ASN A 477 -22.73 -28.77 -33.28
CA ASN A 477 -23.46 -28.67 -34.58
C ASN A 477 -24.83 -28.02 -34.45
N GLY A 478 -24.94 -26.89 -33.70
CA GLY A 478 -26.16 -26.09 -33.59
C GLY A 478 -27.18 -26.63 -32.58
N TYR A 479 -26.95 -27.73 -31.89
CA TYR A 479 -27.85 -28.29 -30.91
C TYR A 479 -27.15 -28.65 -29.60
N ALA A 480 -27.83 -28.45 -28.46
CA ALA A 480 -27.42 -28.92 -27.16
C ALA A 480 -28.48 -29.88 -26.60
N ARG A 481 -28.04 -30.88 -25.81
CA ARG A 481 -28.93 -31.76 -25.09
C ARG A 481 -29.33 -31.11 -23.76
N ALA A 482 -30.62 -31.09 -23.44
CA ALA A 482 -31.15 -30.42 -22.26
C ALA A 482 -32.24 -31.29 -21.61
N LYS A 483 -32.28 -31.31 -20.27
CA LYS A 483 -33.20 -32.17 -19.49
C LYS A 483 -34.29 -31.32 -18.86
N VAL A 484 -35.54 -31.58 -19.25
CA VAL A 484 -36.75 -31.01 -18.66
C VAL A 484 -37.43 -32.08 -17.83
N ARG A 485 -37.51 -31.90 -16.50
CA ARG A 485 -38.00 -32.96 -15.55
C ARG A 485 -37.21 -34.25 -15.71
N ARG A 486 -37.84 -35.32 -16.25
CA ARG A 486 -37.21 -36.63 -16.44
C ARG A 486 -36.91 -36.99 -17.90
N LYS A 487 -37.14 -36.03 -18.84
CA LYS A 487 -36.95 -36.27 -20.28
C LYS A 487 -35.86 -35.37 -20.84
N TYR A 488 -35.08 -35.91 -21.77
CA TYR A 488 -34.10 -35.15 -22.55
C TYR A 488 -34.74 -34.66 -23.85
N TYR A 489 -34.31 -33.47 -24.24
CA TYR A 489 -34.68 -32.77 -25.48
C TYR A 489 -33.40 -32.26 -26.12
N TYR A 490 -33.45 -31.95 -27.38
CA TYR A 490 -32.44 -31.15 -28.07
C TYR A 490 -32.93 -29.70 -28.17
N ILE A 491 -32.11 -28.76 -27.78
CA ILE A 491 -32.39 -27.31 -27.92
C ILE A 491 -31.52 -26.77 -29.04
N ASP A 492 -32.09 -26.00 -29.96
CA ASP A 492 -31.32 -25.27 -30.97
C ASP A 492 -30.87 -23.90 -30.44
N THR A 493 -30.09 -23.20 -31.26
CA THR A 493 -29.55 -21.87 -30.93
C THR A 493 -30.58 -20.75 -30.86
N ASN A 494 -31.85 -21.02 -31.23
CA ASN A 494 -33.00 -20.12 -31.10
C ASN A 494 -33.89 -20.48 -29.89
N GLY A 495 -33.49 -21.47 -29.08
CA GLY A 495 -34.22 -21.90 -27.88
C GLY A 495 -35.37 -22.86 -28.15
N LYS A 496 -35.53 -23.35 -29.38
CA LYS A 496 -36.60 -24.31 -29.74
C LYS A 496 -36.20 -25.72 -29.32
N LEU A 497 -37.14 -26.42 -28.70
CA LEU A 497 -36.95 -27.77 -28.20
C LEU A 497 -37.44 -28.82 -29.20
N TYR A 498 -36.68 -29.90 -29.35
CA TYR A 498 -36.97 -31.05 -30.21
C TYR A 498 -36.84 -32.33 -29.39
N VAL A 499 -37.73 -33.29 -29.62
CA VAL A 499 -37.71 -34.60 -28.96
C VAL A 499 -36.52 -35.46 -29.48
N GLU A 500 -36.23 -35.35 -30.76
CA GLU A 500 -35.10 -35.99 -31.45
C GLU A 500 -34.20 -34.92 -32.07
N ARG A 501 -32.90 -35.23 -32.20
CA ARG A 501 -31.99 -34.29 -32.89
C ARG A 501 -32.37 -34.11 -34.34
N PRO A 502 -32.66 -32.91 -34.80
CA PRO A 502 -32.91 -32.65 -36.22
C PRO A 502 -31.69 -33.06 -37.08
N LYS A 503 -31.98 -33.64 -38.24
CA LYS A 503 -30.95 -34.09 -39.19
C LYS A 503 -30.21 -32.94 -39.83
#